data_293548da52411a34cf9c95bca6515c83
#
_entry.id   293548da52411a34cf9c95bca6515c83
#
_cell.length_a   1.000
_cell.length_b   1.000
_cell.length_c   1.000
_cell.angle_alpha   90.00
_cell.angle_beta   90.00
_cell.angle_gamma   90.00
#
_symmetry.space_group_name_H-M   'P 1'
#
loop_
_entity.id
_entity.type
_entity.pdbx_description
1 polymer ?
#
loop_
_entity_poly.entity_id
_entity_poly.type
_entity_poly.pdbx_seq_one_letter_code
_entity_poly.pdbx_strand_id
1 'polypeptide(L)'
;MPEISVIIPSYNHAAYIGHAVESVFAQSHTDLELIVVDDGSTDNSLEVLSGFNDPRLRVLTQPNQGAHAAINRGLREATGAYLAILNSDDLYHPLRLEKTLAVFKSDRQVGLVGSYIDIIDQDGKFLGTKHGYADASPWPLEAPERSFRAGNDLHKALLTENYWSTTSNFVFSRQWFESIGEFRPLRFTHDWDFALKMAKVARMILLPEVLMRYRVHATNTIRNDRAAMIFEICWCLAAHLPQHLADPTFVDLSAAPAVDELLHSIYTFGFERALSVMLLQRLAENQQLALELLEPDNPVRASYLAFIQCELAKAQAGLPASQPMPRTNIIARVLSKLRSNRL
;
A
#
# COMPACT_ATOMS: atom_id res chain seq x y z
N MET A 1 3.23 29.41 -1.27
CA MET A 1 2.96 28.02 -0.82
C MET A 1 3.82 27.12 -1.69
N PRO A 2 4.48 26.13 -1.14
CA PRO A 2 5.31 25.21 -1.92
C PRO A 2 4.47 24.45 -2.96
N GLU A 3 5.09 24.06 -4.07
CA GLU A 3 4.39 23.26 -5.09
C GLU A 3 4.13 21.84 -4.58
N ILE A 4 5.05 21.26 -3.79
CA ILE A 4 4.94 19.90 -3.25
C ILE A 4 5.28 19.84 -1.76
N SER A 5 4.53 19.06 -1.00
CA SER A 5 4.84 18.71 0.38
C SER A 5 5.33 17.27 0.44
N VAL A 6 6.50 17.06 1.04
CA VAL A 6 7.03 15.72 1.33
C VAL A 6 6.76 15.40 2.80
N ILE A 7 6.18 14.24 3.08
CA ILE A 7 5.87 13.76 4.43
C ILE A 7 6.78 12.57 4.76
N ILE A 8 7.49 12.65 5.88
CA ILE A 8 8.28 11.54 6.42
C ILE A 8 7.67 11.09 7.73
N PRO A 9 6.95 9.95 7.79
CA PRO A 9 6.62 9.29 9.06
C PRO A 9 7.89 8.67 9.64
N SER A 10 8.19 8.92 10.92
CA SER A 10 9.41 8.44 11.58
C SER A 10 9.09 7.78 12.93
N TYR A 11 9.68 6.61 13.18
CA TYR A 11 9.65 5.94 14.45
C TYR A 11 10.87 5.07 14.67
N ASN A 12 11.75 5.44 15.62
CA ASN A 12 12.98 4.71 15.98
C ASN A 12 13.89 4.43 14.77
N HIS A 13 14.18 5.45 13.97
CA HIS A 13 15.01 5.37 12.77
C HIS A 13 16.20 6.36 12.82
N ALA A 14 16.81 6.58 14.01
CA ALA A 14 17.95 7.49 14.17
C ALA A 14 19.11 7.23 13.19
N ALA A 15 19.32 5.96 12.82
CA ALA A 15 20.38 5.57 11.88
C ALA A 15 20.09 5.99 10.42
N TYR A 16 18.84 6.27 10.06
CA TYR A 16 18.42 6.45 8.68
C TYR A 16 17.80 7.81 8.39
N ILE A 17 17.07 8.39 9.37
CA ILE A 17 16.25 9.59 9.18
C ILE A 17 17.06 10.77 8.61
N GLY A 18 18.32 10.94 9.01
CA GLY A 18 19.21 11.97 8.48
C GLY A 18 19.40 11.86 6.96
N HIS A 19 19.67 10.65 6.48
CA HIS A 19 19.83 10.39 5.05
C HIS A 19 18.53 10.60 4.26
N ALA A 20 17.37 10.22 4.84
CA ALA A 20 16.07 10.47 4.22
C ALA A 20 15.82 11.97 4.03
N VAL A 21 16.05 12.79 5.06
CA VAL A 21 15.93 14.25 5.03
C VAL A 21 16.88 14.86 4.00
N GLU A 22 18.16 14.47 4.00
CA GLU A 22 19.17 14.91 3.02
C GLU A 22 18.74 14.60 1.58
N SER A 23 18.16 13.42 1.34
CA SER A 23 17.70 13.01 0.01
C SER A 23 16.56 13.90 -0.53
N VAL A 24 15.72 14.45 0.37
CA VAL A 24 14.66 15.41 0.02
C VAL A 24 15.27 16.78 -0.25
N PHE A 25 16.22 17.24 0.53
CA PHE A 25 16.86 18.54 0.28
C PHE A 25 17.77 18.56 -0.94
N ALA A 26 18.26 17.38 -1.37
CA ALA A 26 19.04 17.21 -2.59
C ALA A 26 18.19 17.12 -3.86
N GLN A 27 16.86 17.32 -3.80
CA GLN A 27 16.01 17.29 -4.99
C GLN A 27 16.32 18.48 -5.93
N SER A 28 16.30 18.22 -7.26
CA SER A 28 16.42 19.26 -8.28
C SER A 28 15.25 20.25 -8.25
N HIS A 29 14.07 19.78 -7.86
CA HIS A 29 12.90 20.62 -7.60
C HIS A 29 12.96 21.18 -6.17
N THR A 30 13.15 22.50 -6.02
CA THR A 30 13.41 23.17 -4.74
C THR A 30 12.18 23.83 -4.09
N ASP A 31 11.07 24.01 -4.84
CA ASP A 31 9.82 24.58 -4.34
C ASP A 31 9.02 23.51 -3.56
N LEU A 32 9.55 23.13 -2.41
CA LEU A 32 9.02 22.08 -1.54
C LEU A 32 9.00 22.51 -0.08
N GLU A 33 8.14 21.86 0.70
CA GLU A 33 8.25 21.74 2.16
C GLU A 33 8.47 20.29 2.56
N LEU A 34 9.15 20.08 3.68
CA LEU A 34 9.38 18.78 4.28
C LEU A 34 8.76 18.74 5.68
N ILE A 35 7.83 17.83 5.90
CA ILE A 35 7.16 17.59 7.17
C ILE A 35 7.55 16.23 7.70
N VAL A 36 8.37 16.20 8.75
CA VAL A 36 8.69 14.97 9.47
C VAL A 36 7.72 14.82 10.62
N VAL A 37 7.05 13.69 10.73
CA VAL A 37 6.17 13.36 11.86
C VAL A 37 6.81 12.22 12.65
N ASP A 38 7.40 12.58 13.79
CA ASP A 38 7.93 11.62 14.74
C ASP A 38 6.78 11.00 15.55
N ASP A 39 6.60 9.70 15.40
CA ASP A 39 5.52 8.92 16.01
C ASP A 39 5.93 8.35 17.38
N GLY A 40 6.56 9.19 18.22
CA GLY A 40 6.94 8.86 19.58
C GLY A 40 8.23 8.03 19.66
N SER A 41 9.25 8.38 18.88
CA SER A 41 10.56 7.71 18.95
C SER A 41 11.18 7.77 20.35
N THR A 42 11.82 6.68 20.72
CA THR A 42 12.55 6.52 21.99
C THR A 42 14.08 6.46 21.79
N ASP A 43 14.52 6.49 20.54
CA ASP A 43 15.92 6.58 20.14
C ASP A 43 16.34 8.03 19.87
N ASN A 44 17.52 8.24 19.30
CA ASN A 44 18.06 9.57 19.01
C ASN A 44 17.50 10.22 17.73
N SER A 45 16.36 9.74 17.18
CA SER A 45 15.78 10.30 15.94
C SER A 45 15.54 11.79 16.01
N LEU A 46 14.96 12.29 17.12
CA LEU A 46 14.72 13.74 17.32
C LEU A 46 16.01 14.55 17.47
N GLU A 47 17.05 13.98 18.05
CA GLU A 47 18.37 14.62 18.15
C GLU A 47 18.99 14.79 16.76
N VAL A 48 18.94 13.75 15.92
CA VAL A 48 19.38 13.81 14.51
C VAL A 48 18.62 14.90 13.75
N LEU A 49 17.30 14.96 13.89
CA LEU A 49 16.47 15.97 13.24
C LEU A 49 16.78 17.40 13.69
N SER A 50 17.13 17.58 14.96
CA SER A 50 17.50 18.90 15.50
C SER A 50 18.79 19.49 14.92
N GLY A 51 19.62 18.64 14.28
CA GLY A 51 20.84 19.05 13.59
C GLY A 51 20.59 19.74 12.24
N PHE A 52 19.38 19.65 11.68
CA PHE A 52 19.01 20.29 10.41
C PHE A 52 18.53 21.73 10.63
N ASN A 53 19.12 22.66 9.89
CA ASN A 53 18.72 24.08 9.91
C ASN A 53 18.30 24.54 8.51
N ASP A 54 17.20 23.94 8.00
CA ASP A 54 16.61 24.31 6.71
C ASP A 54 15.18 24.84 6.94
N PRO A 55 14.83 26.05 6.48
CA PRO A 55 13.52 26.66 6.73
C PRO A 55 12.36 25.88 6.09
N ARG A 56 12.62 24.97 5.18
CA ARG A 56 11.63 24.08 4.57
C ARG A 56 11.24 22.92 5.47
N LEU A 57 12.06 22.61 6.52
CA LEU A 57 11.80 21.51 7.46
C LEU A 57 10.85 21.93 8.57
N ARG A 58 9.83 21.11 8.78
CA ARG A 58 8.96 21.15 9.98
C ARG A 58 8.97 19.76 10.63
N VAL A 59 9.27 19.70 11.91
CA VAL A 59 9.24 18.49 12.71
C VAL A 59 8.05 18.53 13.66
N LEU A 60 7.19 17.53 13.60
CA LEU A 60 6.04 17.33 14.46
C LEU A 60 6.24 16.08 15.30
N THR A 61 5.75 16.05 16.53
CA THR A 61 5.85 14.89 17.42
C THR A 61 4.46 14.46 17.88
N GLN A 62 4.25 13.15 18.04
CA GLN A 62 3.02 12.58 18.59
C GLN A 62 3.32 11.31 19.39
N PRO A 63 2.43 10.86 20.29
CA PRO A 63 2.48 9.50 20.81
C PRO A 63 2.34 8.49 19.68
N ASN A 64 3.00 7.32 19.79
CA ASN A 64 2.97 6.29 18.76
C ASN A 64 1.53 5.82 18.45
N GLN A 65 1.11 6.02 17.20
CA GLN A 65 -0.19 5.62 16.66
C GLN A 65 -0.06 4.84 15.35
N GLY A 66 1.17 4.57 14.91
CA GLY A 66 1.50 3.84 13.69
C GLY A 66 1.67 4.74 12.46
N ALA A 67 2.34 4.17 11.46
CA ALA A 67 2.76 4.90 10.26
C ALA A 67 1.61 5.63 9.56
N HIS A 68 0.43 4.98 9.42
CA HIS A 68 -0.75 5.60 8.82
C HIS A 68 -1.20 6.88 9.54
N ALA A 69 -1.13 6.91 10.87
CA ALA A 69 -1.51 8.08 11.66
C ALA A 69 -0.50 9.22 11.51
N ALA A 70 0.79 8.90 11.51
CA ALA A 70 1.85 9.87 11.25
C ALA A 70 1.77 10.46 9.84
N ILE A 71 1.54 9.61 8.82
CA ILE A 71 1.30 10.06 7.44
C ILE A 71 0.10 11.00 7.38
N ASN A 72 -1.04 10.59 7.92
CA ASN A 72 -2.27 11.40 7.90
C ASN A 72 -2.09 12.75 8.60
N ARG A 73 -1.37 12.77 9.72
CA ARG A 73 -1.05 14.04 10.40
C ARG A 73 -0.19 14.94 9.52
N GLY A 74 0.86 14.40 8.88
CA GLY A 74 1.69 15.16 7.94
C GLY A 74 0.88 15.70 6.76
N LEU A 75 -0.04 14.89 6.21
CA LEU A 75 -0.91 15.28 5.09
C LEU A 75 -1.89 16.42 5.46
N ARG A 76 -2.42 16.43 6.69
CA ARG A 76 -3.26 17.53 7.19
C ARG A 76 -2.49 18.84 7.35
N GLU A 77 -1.23 18.77 7.69
CA GLU A 77 -0.34 19.93 7.88
C GLU A 77 0.30 20.44 6.57
N ALA A 78 0.27 19.60 5.53
CA ALA A 78 0.83 19.90 4.22
C ALA A 78 0.05 20.99 3.49
N THR A 79 0.76 21.84 2.73
CA THR A 79 0.16 22.97 2.00
C THR A 79 0.34 22.89 0.48
N GLY A 80 1.22 22.01 -0.01
CA GLY A 80 1.51 21.84 -1.44
C GLY A 80 0.35 21.29 -2.24
N ALA A 81 0.28 21.62 -3.53
CA ALA A 81 -0.70 21.08 -4.47
C ALA A 81 -0.47 19.59 -4.76
N TYR A 82 0.76 19.14 -4.61
CA TYR A 82 1.16 17.75 -4.71
C TYR A 82 1.71 17.27 -3.37
N LEU A 83 1.58 15.98 -3.12
CA LEU A 83 1.91 15.34 -1.86
C LEU A 83 2.82 14.13 -2.17
N ALA A 84 3.88 13.96 -1.40
CA ALA A 84 4.79 12.84 -1.52
C ALA A 84 5.04 12.22 -0.15
N ILE A 85 5.24 10.91 -0.09
CA ILE A 85 5.58 10.20 1.14
C ILE A 85 6.95 9.56 0.97
N LEU A 86 7.79 9.71 1.98
CA LEU A 86 9.07 9.03 2.08
C LEU A 86 9.17 8.41 3.48
N ASN A 87 9.28 7.09 3.58
CA ASN A 87 9.55 6.45 4.88
C ASN A 87 10.95 6.85 5.37
N SER A 88 11.11 6.93 6.66
CA SER A 88 12.33 7.47 7.30
C SER A 88 13.59 6.62 7.12
N ASP A 89 13.47 5.42 6.54
CA ASP A 89 14.56 4.49 6.20
C ASP A 89 14.90 4.44 4.70
N ASP A 90 14.08 5.06 3.85
CA ASP A 90 14.22 5.07 2.39
C ASP A 90 14.92 6.35 1.86
N LEU A 91 15.23 6.38 0.56
CA LEU A 91 15.91 7.52 -0.08
C LEU A 91 15.26 7.88 -1.41
N TYR A 92 15.16 9.17 -1.70
CA TYR A 92 14.80 9.67 -3.02
C TYR A 92 16.02 9.84 -3.94
N HIS A 93 15.84 9.56 -5.24
CA HIS A 93 16.77 9.98 -6.27
C HIS A 93 16.62 11.50 -6.51
N PRO A 94 17.71 12.26 -6.79
CA PRO A 94 17.64 13.72 -6.90
C PRO A 94 16.63 14.27 -7.91
N LEU A 95 16.29 13.53 -8.96
CA LEU A 95 15.34 13.94 -10.00
C LEU A 95 13.91 13.46 -9.74
N ARG A 96 13.63 12.83 -8.60
CA ARG A 96 12.31 12.20 -8.36
C ARG A 96 11.16 13.19 -8.42
N LEU A 97 11.24 14.26 -7.65
CA LEU A 97 10.13 15.23 -7.57
C LEU A 97 9.92 15.96 -8.90
N GLU A 98 11.00 16.37 -9.57
CA GLU A 98 10.93 17.00 -10.90
C GLU A 98 10.19 16.10 -11.90
N LYS A 99 10.63 14.84 -12.03
CA LYS A 99 10.04 13.90 -12.99
C LYS A 99 8.61 13.54 -12.71
N THR A 100 8.25 13.34 -11.43
CA THR A 100 6.88 13.04 -11.05
C THR A 100 5.95 14.24 -11.25
N LEU A 101 6.41 15.47 -10.94
CA LEU A 101 5.65 16.69 -11.17
C LEU A 101 5.42 16.95 -12.66
N ALA A 102 6.39 16.61 -13.52
CA ALA A 102 6.23 16.73 -14.98
C ALA A 102 5.06 15.88 -15.50
N VAL A 103 4.82 14.69 -14.91
CA VAL A 103 3.68 13.84 -15.26
C VAL A 103 2.36 14.53 -14.92
N PHE A 104 2.20 15.04 -13.70
CA PHE A 104 0.97 15.74 -13.28
C PHE A 104 0.70 17.00 -14.10
N LYS A 105 1.76 17.73 -14.50
CA LYS A 105 1.64 18.92 -15.36
C LYS A 105 1.17 18.57 -16.77
N SER A 106 1.53 17.39 -17.25
CA SER A 106 1.13 16.91 -18.59
C SER A 106 -0.28 16.31 -18.63
N ASP A 107 -0.75 15.74 -17.52
CA ASP A 107 -2.06 15.09 -17.43
C ASP A 107 -2.68 15.24 -16.04
N ARG A 108 -3.72 16.08 -15.95
CA ARG A 108 -4.44 16.35 -14.69
C ARG A 108 -5.33 15.20 -14.22
N GLN A 109 -5.55 14.18 -15.04
CA GLN A 109 -6.30 12.98 -14.64
C GLN A 109 -5.42 11.99 -13.87
N VAL A 110 -4.11 12.22 -13.83
CA VAL A 110 -3.21 11.41 -13.03
C VAL A 110 -3.36 11.77 -11.56
N GLY A 111 -3.64 10.76 -10.75
CA GLY A 111 -3.79 10.90 -9.29
C GLY A 111 -2.56 10.44 -8.52
N LEU A 112 -1.85 9.42 -9.02
CA LEU A 112 -0.71 8.81 -8.36
C LEU A 112 0.40 8.51 -9.36
N VAL A 113 1.63 8.88 -9.00
CA VAL A 113 2.84 8.59 -9.77
C VAL A 113 3.84 7.87 -8.87
N GLY A 114 4.38 6.78 -9.35
CA GLY A 114 5.50 6.05 -8.75
C GLY A 114 6.61 5.81 -9.76
N SER A 115 7.57 5.00 -9.39
CA SER A 115 8.74 4.68 -10.22
C SER A 115 9.25 3.27 -9.95
N TYR A 116 10.22 2.81 -10.73
CA TYR A 116 11.02 1.66 -10.35
C TYR A 116 11.84 1.96 -9.08
N ILE A 117 12.22 0.91 -8.37
CA ILE A 117 12.79 0.98 -7.02
C ILE A 117 14.09 0.19 -6.99
N ASP A 118 15.20 0.81 -6.58
CA ASP A 118 16.37 0.05 -6.15
C ASP A 118 16.19 -0.44 -4.72
N ILE A 119 16.52 -1.68 -4.50
CA ILE A 119 16.55 -2.31 -3.18
C ILE A 119 17.98 -2.20 -2.65
N ILE A 120 18.12 -1.69 -1.44
CA ILE A 120 19.39 -1.56 -0.74
C ILE A 120 19.34 -2.27 0.63
N ASP A 121 20.47 -2.72 1.11
CA ASP A 121 20.58 -3.26 2.49
C ASP A 121 20.67 -2.12 3.54
N GLN A 122 20.82 -2.51 4.80
CA GLN A 122 20.94 -1.57 5.92
C GLN A 122 22.11 -0.58 5.75
N ASP A 123 23.18 -0.96 5.09
CA ASP A 123 24.39 -0.16 4.87
C ASP A 123 24.35 0.63 3.56
N GLY A 124 23.25 0.53 2.80
CA GLY A 124 23.04 1.22 1.52
C GLY A 124 23.61 0.50 0.31
N LYS A 125 24.06 -0.75 0.45
CA LYS A 125 24.57 -1.55 -0.66
C LYS A 125 23.40 -2.03 -1.53
N PHE A 126 23.56 -1.90 -2.84
CA PHE A 126 22.59 -2.34 -3.83
C PHE A 126 22.39 -3.86 -3.81
N LEU A 127 21.11 -4.30 -3.80
CA LEU A 127 20.69 -5.69 -3.81
C LEU A 127 19.98 -6.08 -5.12
N GLY A 128 19.25 -5.15 -5.74
CA GLY A 128 18.50 -5.40 -6.97
C GLY A 128 17.56 -4.26 -7.29
N THR A 129 16.90 -4.33 -8.47
CA THR A 129 15.93 -3.33 -8.90
C THR A 129 14.56 -3.98 -9.07
N LYS A 130 13.51 -3.39 -8.48
CA LYS A 130 12.12 -3.78 -8.69
C LYS A 130 11.49 -2.90 -9.77
N HIS A 131 11.00 -3.56 -10.84
CA HIS A 131 10.36 -2.93 -11.99
C HIS A 131 8.83 -2.96 -11.89
N GLY A 132 8.28 -2.57 -10.76
CA GLY A 132 6.85 -2.66 -10.51
C GLY A 132 6.37 -4.10 -10.38
N TYR A 133 5.48 -4.53 -11.27
CA TYR A 133 4.95 -5.89 -11.33
C TYR A 133 5.89 -6.91 -12.02
N ALA A 134 6.97 -6.46 -12.63
CA ALA A 134 8.04 -7.34 -13.10
C ALA A 134 9.00 -7.54 -11.95
N ASP A 135 9.02 -8.69 -11.40
CA ASP A 135 9.83 -9.17 -10.34
C ASP A 135 11.14 -8.49 -10.01
N ALA A 136 11.58 -8.53 -8.84
CA ALA A 136 12.96 -8.25 -8.49
C ALA A 136 13.38 -9.05 -7.27
N SER A 137 14.59 -9.50 -7.23
CA SER A 137 15.22 -9.89 -5.98
C SER A 137 15.26 -8.68 -5.03
N PRO A 138 14.86 -8.78 -3.74
CA PRO A 138 14.53 -9.98 -3.00
C PRO A 138 13.04 -10.38 -3.00
N TRP A 139 12.19 -9.75 -3.81
CA TRP A 139 10.77 -10.08 -3.92
C TRP A 139 10.40 -10.59 -5.32
N PRO A 140 10.78 -11.84 -5.65
CA PRO A 140 10.34 -12.46 -6.88
C PRO A 140 8.81 -12.60 -6.85
N LEU A 141 8.18 -12.42 -8.00
CA LEU A 141 6.79 -12.84 -8.17
C LEU A 141 6.73 -14.36 -8.06
N GLU A 142 5.90 -14.89 -7.17
CA GLU A 142 5.74 -16.35 -7.04
C GLU A 142 5.10 -16.97 -8.29
N ALA A 143 4.30 -16.19 -9.01
CA ALA A 143 3.64 -16.63 -10.24
C ALA A 143 3.59 -15.47 -11.25
N PRO A 144 4.73 -15.12 -11.87
CA PRO A 144 4.80 -13.99 -12.80
C PRO A 144 3.85 -14.13 -14.01
N GLU A 145 3.55 -15.36 -14.41
CA GLU A 145 2.57 -15.67 -15.47
C GLU A 145 1.13 -15.37 -15.08
N ARG A 146 0.82 -15.26 -13.77
CA ARG A 146 -0.52 -14.97 -13.25
C ARG A 146 -0.75 -13.47 -12.98
N SER A 147 0.28 -12.66 -13.06
CA SER A 147 0.09 -11.23 -12.93
C SER A 147 -0.63 -10.68 -14.17
N PHE A 148 -1.60 -9.79 -13.99
CA PHE A 148 -2.30 -9.13 -15.12
C PHE A 148 -1.39 -8.10 -15.81
N ARG A 149 -0.27 -8.57 -16.37
CA ARG A 149 0.72 -7.73 -17.05
C ARG A 149 0.29 -7.33 -18.45
N ALA A 150 -0.69 -8.04 -19.02
CA ALA A 150 -1.14 -7.78 -20.37
C ALA A 150 -1.91 -6.47 -20.44
N GLY A 151 -1.48 -5.57 -21.27
CA GLY A 151 -2.25 -4.42 -21.70
C GLY A 151 -2.14 -3.14 -20.85
N ASN A 152 -1.11 -2.95 -20.03
CA ASN A 152 -0.92 -1.73 -19.21
C ASN A 152 -2.06 -1.43 -18.23
N ASP A 153 -2.87 -2.41 -17.86
CA ASP A 153 -3.94 -2.24 -16.90
C ASP A 153 -3.41 -2.34 -15.46
N LEU A 154 -2.84 -1.23 -14.99
CA LEU A 154 -2.29 -1.13 -13.65
C LEU A 154 -3.34 -1.34 -12.55
N HIS A 155 -4.62 -1.06 -12.82
CA HIS A 155 -5.71 -1.27 -11.87
C HIS A 155 -5.94 -2.76 -11.63
N LYS A 156 -5.96 -3.57 -12.68
CA LYS A 156 -6.09 -5.04 -12.55
C LYS A 156 -4.87 -5.64 -11.86
N ALA A 157 -3.66 -5.19 -12.23
CA ALA A 157 -2.43 -5.63 -11.60
C ALA A 157 -2.45 -5.39 -10.09
N LEU A 158 -3.02 -4.30 -9.60
CA LEU A 158 -3.16 -4.01 -8.18
C LEU A 158 -4.01 -5.02 -7.41
N LEU A 159 -4.96 -5.70 -8.04
CA LEU A 159 -5.74 -6.75 -7.37
C LEU A 159 -4.96 -8.06 -7.19
N THR A 160 -3.88 -8.22 -7.91
CA THR A 160 -3.03 -9.42 -7.81
C THR A 160 -1.82 -9.20 -6.93
N GLU A 161 -1.31 -7.96 -6.90
CA GLU A 161 -0.05 -7.65 -6.23
C GLU A 161 0.06 -6.16 -5.91
N ASN A 162 0.63 -5.84 -4.75
CA ASN A 162 1.06 -4.49 -4.42
C ASN A 162 2.39 -4.15 -5.12
N TYR A 163 2.36 -3.89 -6.42
CA TYR A 163 3.56 -3.55 -7.18
C TYR A 163 4.12 -2.15 -6.85
N TRP A 164 3.37 -1.31 -6.14
CA TRP A 164 3.88 -0.03 -5.60
C TRP A 164 4.87 -0.25 -4.45
N SER A 165 4.72 -1.34 -3.73
CA SER A 165 5.64 -1.90 -2.72
C SER A 165 5.77 -1.13 -1.43
N THR A 166 5.61 0.18 -1.42
CA THR A 166 5.84 1.04 -0.26
C THR A 166 5.20 2.41 -0.47
N THR A 167 4.80 3.06 0.62
CA THR A 167 4.34 4.46 0.58
C THR A 167 5.41 5.42 0.09
N SER A 168 6.70 5.10 0.26
CA SER A 168 7.80 5.92 -0.29
C SER A 168 7.75 6.08 -1.81
N ASN A 169 7.05 5.17 -2.48
CA ASN A 169 6.84 5.25 -3.93
C ASN A 169 5.67 6.14 -4.34
N PHE A 170 5.01 6.81 -3.41
CA PHE A 170 3.82 7.60 -3.67
C PHE A 170 4.15 9.09 -3.81
N VAL A 171 3.85 9.64 -5.01
CA VAL A 171 3.63 11.06 -5.23
C VAL A 171 2.23 11.21 -5.81
N PHE A 172 1.39 12.05 -5.22
CA PHE A 172 -0.01 12.14 -5.60
C PHE A 172 -0.55 13.57 -5.56
N SER A 173 -1.61 13.81 -6.32
CA SER A 173 -2.29 15.10 -6.37
C SER A 173 -3.19 15.28 -5.14
N ARG A 174 -3.13 16.45 -4.51
CA ARG A 174 -4.02 16.84 -3.40
C ARG A 174 -5.49 16.72 -3.78
N GLN A 175 -5.88 17.16 -4.98
CA GLN A 175 -7.25 17.09 -5.45
C GLN A 175 -7.82 15.66 -5.38
N TRP A 176 -7.05 14.67 -5.83
CA TRP A 176 -7.48 13.28 -5.82
C TRP A 176 -7.42 12.67 -4.41
N PHE A 177 -6.42 13.07 -3.61
CA PHE A 177 -6.34 12.67 -2.20
C PHE A 177 -7.58 13.10 -1.42
N GLU A 178 -8.02 14.35 -1.58
CA GLU A 178 -9.23 14.86 -0.92
C GLU A 178 -10.49 14.07 -1.31
N SER A 179 -10.54 13.53 -2.52
CA SER A 179 -11.67 12.72 -2.98
C SER A 179 -11.72 11.29 -2.40
N ILE A 180 -10.55 10.71 -2.07
CA ILE A 180 -10.45 9.34 -1.56
C ILE A 180 -10.25 9.26 -0.05
N GLY A 181 -9.88 10.37 0.58
CA GLY A 181 -9.63 10.49 2.01
C GLY A 181 -8.31 9.86 2.48
N GLU A 182 -8.11 9.91 3.77
CA GLU A 182 -6.89 9.54 4.47
C GLU A 182 -6.55 8.04 4.40
N PHE A 183 -5.31 7.71 4.78
CA PHE A 183 -4.87 6.32 4.98
C PHE A 183 -5.64 5.67 6.12
N ARG A 184 -6.15 4.45 5.90
CA ARG A 184 -6.85 3.68 6.92
C ARG A 184 -5.87 3.09 7.95
N PRO A 185 -6.35 2.72 9.15
CA PRO A 185 -5.53 2.16 10.23
C PRO A 185 -5.11 0.72 9.94
N LEU A 186 -4.38 0.54 8.85
CA LEU A 186 -3.76 -0.71 8.42
C LEU A 186 -2.27 -0.61 8.70
N ARG A 187 -1.68 -1.67 9.26
CA ARG A 187 -0.26 -1.70 9.60
C ARG A 187 0.61 -2.15 8.43
N PHE A 188 0.12 -3.10 7.63
CA PHE A 188 0.90 -3.78 6.58
C PHE A 188 0.47 -3.39 5.18
N THR A 189 -0.80 -3.01 4.98
CA THR A 189 -1.38 -2.79 3.64
C THR A 189 -2.01 -1.41 3.44
N HIS A 190 -1.64 -0.44 4.28
CA HIS A 190 -2.15 0.93 4.14
C HIS A 190 -1.77 1.59 2.81
N ASP A 191 -0.61 1.26 2.26
CA ASP A 191 -0.16 1.65 0.92
C ASP A 191 -1.03 1.00 -0.17
N TRP A 192 -1.25 -0.31 -0.07
CA TRP A 192 -2.06 -1.03 -1.04
C TRP A 192 -3.53 -0.57 -1.04
N ASP A 193 -4.11 -0.40 0.15
CA ASP A 193 -5.45 0.16 0.32
C ASP A 193 -5.58 1.56 -0.31
N PHE A 194 -4.59 2.42 -0.07
CA PHE A 194 -4.57 3.77 -0.64
C PHE A 194 -4.47 3.74 -2.18
N ALA A 195 -3.57 2.92 -2.73
CA ALA A 195 -3.43 2.76 -4.17
C ALA A 195 -4.72 2.22 -4.81
N LEU A 196 -5.39 1.24 -4.18
CA LEU A 196 -6.68 0.72 -4.64
C LEU A 196 -7.81 1.76 -4.56
N LYS A 197 -7.82 2.64 -3.56
CA LYS A 197 -8.75 3.79 -3.52
C LYS A 197 -8.48 4.75 -4.67
N MET A 198 -7.21 5.09 -4.91
CA MET A 198 -6.81 6.00 -5.99
C MET A 198 -7.16 5.44 -7.37
N ALA A 199 -6.95 4.15 -7.59
CA ALA A 199 -7.24 3.45 -8.83
C ALA A 199 -8.69 3.57 -9.30
N LYS A 200 -9.64 3.87 -8.40
CA LYS A 200 -11.06 4.02 -8.73
C LYS A 200 -11.42 5.38 -9.31
N VAL A 201 -10.63 6.39 -9.03
CA VAL A 201 -10.99 7.78 -9.31
C VAL A 201 -10.02 8.47 -10.26
N ALA A 202 -8.78 7.98 -10.38
CA ALA A 202 -7.72 8.65 -11.12
C ALA A 202 -6.82 7.68 -11.87
N ARG A 203 -6.14 8.19 -12.88
CA ARG A 203 -5.08 7.44 -13.56
C ARG A 203 -3.85 7.33 -12.66
N MET A 204 -3.15 6.22 -12.78
CA MET A 204 -1.89 5.98 -12.07
C MET A 204 -0.79 5.70 -13.08
N ILE A 205 0.40 6.25 -12.83
CA ILE A 205 1.56 6.13 -13.72
C ILE A 205 2.73 5.55 -12.92
N LEU A 206 3.34 4.53 -13.46
CA LEU A 206 4.61 4.00 -12.98
C LEU A 206 5.71 4.40 -13.99
N LEU A 207 6.60 5.30 -13.58
CA LEU A 207 7.72 5.74 -14.41
C LEU A 207 8.73 4.59 -14.57
N PRO A 208 9.16 4.28 -15.79
CA PRO A 208 10.14 3.21 -16.06
C PRO A 208 11.58 3.68 -15.77
N GLU A 209 11.77 4.33 -14.64
CA GLU A 209 13.04 4.86 -14.16
C GLU A 209 13.18 4.61 -12.68
N VAL A 210 14.39 4.32 -12.21
CA VAL A 210 14.67 4.18 -10.77
C VAL A 210 14.79 5.56 -10.15
N LEU A 211 13.80 5.95 -9.36
CA LEU A 211 13.75 7.27 -8.73
C LEU A 211 13.69 7.21 -7.19
N MET A 212 13.81 6.03 -6.60
CA MET A 212 13.94 5.86 -5.16
C MET A 212 14.72 4.59 -4.82
N ARG A 213 15.20 4.54 -3.56
CA ARG A 213 15.84 3.36 -2.97
C ARG A 213 15.06 2.92 -1.74
N TYR A 214 14.65 1.67 -1.73
CA TYR A 214 13.99 1.02 -0.61
C TYR A 214 15.00 0.25 0.22
N ARG A 215 15.00 0.47 1.53
CA ARG A 215 15.95 -0.16 2.44
C ARG A 215 15.37 -1.41 3.10
N VAL A 216 16.14 -2.49 3.07
CA VAL A 216 15.82 -3.74 3.78
C VAL A 216 16.75 -3.90 4.98
N HIS A 217 16.13 -4.01 6.16
CA HIS A 217 16.84 -4.26 7.44
C HIS A 217 16.01 -5.16 8.36
N ALA A 218 16.61 -5.57 9.50
CA ALA A 218 16.01 -6.57 10.39
C ALA A 218 14.69 -6.11 11.04
N THR A 219 14.48 -4.80 11.18
CA THR A 219 13.32 -4.19 11.86
C THR A 219 12.22 -3.73 10.92
N ASN A 220 12.27 -4.04 9.61
CA ASN A 220 11.16 -3.75 8.70
C ASN A 220 9.86 -4.38 9.22
N THR A 221 8.77 -3.61 9.17
CA THR A 221 7.45 -3.94 9.73
C THR A 221 6.90 -5.29 9.25
N ILE A 222 7.17 -5.67 8.00
CA ILE A 222 6.64 -6.87 7.32
C ILE A 222 7.00 -8.20 8.02
N ARG A 223 8.03 -8.22 8.89
CA ARG A 223 8.52 -9.45 9.50
C ARG A 223 7.87 -9.80 10.85
N ASN A 224 7.10 -8.90 11.45
CA ASN A 224 6.79 -8.99 12.88
C ASN A 224 5.46 -9.71 13.23
N ASP A 225 4.47 -9.78 12.33
CA ASP A 225 3.19 -10.44 12.60
C ASP A 225 2.55 -10.95 11.31
N ARG A 226 2.90 -12.18 10.95
CA ARG A 226 2.41 -12.82 9.72
C ARG A 226 0.90 -12.99 9.70
N ALA A 227 0.27 -13.27 10.84
CA ALA A 227 -1.18 -13.48 10.87
C ALA A 227 -1.94 -12.18 10.63
N ALA A 228 -1.52 -11.09 11.25
CA ALA A 228 -2.10 -9.77 11.02
C ALA A 228 -1.86 -9.29 9.57
N MET A 229 -0.67 -9.54 9.02
CA MET A 229 -0.38 -9.20 7.62
C MET A 229 -1.32 -9.94 6.65
N ILE A 230 -1.49 -11.26 6.81
CA ILE A 230 -2.41 -12.05 5.99
C ILE A 230 -3.85 -11.54 6.12
N PHE A 231 -4.29 -11.26 7.35
CA PHE A 231 -5.61 -10.70 7.58
C PHE A 231 -5.81 -9.39 6.82
N GLU A 232 -4.86 -8.45 6.91
CA GLU A 232 -4.96 -7.16 6.24
C GLU A 232 -4.93 -7.29 4.71
N ILE A 233 -4.11 -8.20 4.14
CA ILE A 233 -4.13 -8.50 2.71
C ILE A 233 -5.51 -8.97 2.28
N CYS A 234 -6.06 -9.97 2.97
CA CYS A 234 -7.37 -10.53 2.66
C CYS A 234 -8.49 -9.51 2.82
N TRP A 235 -8.40 -8.69 3.89
CA TRP A 235 -9.34 -7.60 4.14
C TRP A 235 -9.28 -6.54 3.03
N CYS A 236 -8.08 -6.09 2.68
CA CYS A 236 -7.87 -5.07 1.67
C CYS A 236 -8.48 -5.47 0.33
N LEU A 237 -8.19 -6.68 -0.13
CA LEU A 237 -8.75 -7.20 -1.38
C LEU A 237 -10.28 -7.39 -1.29
N ALA A 238 -10.80 -7.94 -0.19
CA ALA A 238 -12.23 -8.13 0.00
C ALA A 238 -13.00 -6.79 0.06
N ALA A 239 -12.41 -5.75 0.63
CA ALA A 239 -13.02 -4.43 0.72
C ALA A 239 -13.08 -3.70 -0.63
N HIS A 240 -12.13 -3.97 -1.52
CA HIS A 240 -12.03 -3.28 -2.80
C HIS A 240 -12.62 -4.06 -3.98
N LEU A 241 -12.54 -5.40 -3.96
CA LEU A 241 -12.98 -6.26 -5.06
C LEU A 241 -14.43 -6.02 -5.51
N PRO A 242 -15.44 -5.85 -4.62
CA PRO A 242 -16.83 -5.63 -5.04
C PRO A 242 -17.02 -4.43 -5.97
N GLN A 243 -16.30 -3.34 -5.72
CA GLN A 243 -16.41 -2.12 -6.50
C GLN A 243 -15.73 -2.26 -7.87
N HIS A 244 -14.62 -3.00 -7.94
CA HIS A 244 -13.96 -3.31 -9.20
C HIS A 244 -14.78 -4.31 -10.03
N LEU A 245 -15.39 -5.31 -9.40
CA LEU A 245 -16.30 -6.24 -10.07
C LEU A 245 -17.58 -5.56 -10.56
N ALA A 246 -17.93 -4.42 -9.98
CA ALA A 246 -19.09 -3.65 -10.41
C ALA A 246 -18.83 -2.82 -11.67
N ASP A 247 -17.58 -2.61 -12.06
CA ASP A 247 -17.21 -1.91 -13.29
C ASP A 247 -17.18 -2.89 -14.47
N PRO A 248 -18.08 -2.75 -15.46
CA PRO A 248 -18.14 -3.67 -16.60
C PRO A 248 -16.91 -3.58 -17.51
N THR A 249 -16.13 -2.51 -17.41
CA THR A 249 -14.87 -2.36 -18.15
C THR A 249 -13.72 -3.13 -17.50
N PHE A 250 -13.88 -3.51 -16.24
CA PHE A 250 -12.85 -4.15 -15.45
C PHE A 250 -12.86 -5.68 -15.60
N VAL A 251 -14.02 -6.31 -15.50
CA VAL A 251 -14.20 -7.75 -15.71
C VAL A 251 -15.54 -8.01 -16.39
N ASP A 252 -15.55 -8.76 -17.47
CA ASP A 252 -16.79 -9.29 -18.04
C ASP A 252 -17.32 -10.42 -17.14
N LEU A 253 -18.15 -10.06 -16.18
CA LEU A 253 -18.80 -11.01 -15.26
C LEU A 253 -19.88 -11.87 -15.93
N SER A 254 -20.17 -11.69 -17.22
CA SER A 254 -21.07 -12.58 -17.97
C SER A 254 -20.42 -13.94 -18.20
N ALA A 255 -19.10 -14.02 -18.15
CA ALA A 255 -18.32 -15.23 -18.28
C ALA A 255 -17.89 -15.75 -16.90
N ALA A 256 -18.55 -16.80 -16.38
CA ALA A 256 -18.19 -17.45 -15.13
C ALA A 256 -16.68 -17.85 -15.02
N PRO A 257 -15.99 -18.25 -16.09
CA PRO A 257 -14.56 -18.49 -16.08
C PRO A 257 -13.72 -17.28 -15.68
N ALA A 258 -14.08 -16.06 -16.10
CA ALA A 258 -13.31 -14.86 -15.83
C ALA A 258 -13.25 -14.48 -14.34
N VAL A 259 -14.32 -14.75 -13.58
CA VAL A 259 -14.33 -14.53 -12.12
C VAL A 259 -13.48 -15.56 -11.40
N ASP A 260 -13.55 -16.81 -11.83
CA ASP A 260 -12.76 -17.91 -11.24
C ASP A 260 -11.27 -17.72 -11.55
N GLU A 261 -10.94 -17.23 -12.73
CA GLU A 261 -9.60 -16.88 -13.16
C GLU A 261 -9.05 -15.67 -12.39
N LEU A 262 -9.85 -14.63 -12.18
CA LEU A 262 -9.51 -13.49 -11.34
C LEU A 262 -9.23 -13.92 -9.89
N LEU A 263 -10.12 -14.71 -9.29
CA LEU A 263 -9.93 -15.23 -7.94
C LEU A 263 -8.74 -16.18 -7.84
N HIS A 264 -8.39 -16.90 -8.92
CA HIS A 264 -7.19 -17.72 -8.99
C HIS A 264 -5.92 -16.90 -9.08
N SER A 265 -5.96 -15.78 -9.79
CA SER A 265 -4.79 -14.90 -9.95
C SER A 265 -4.53 -14.03 -8.70
N ILE A 266 -5.56 -13.70 -7.93
CA ILE A 266 -5.44 -12.93 -6.69
C ILE A 266 -4.72 -13.73 -5.60
N TYR A 267 -4.79 -15.09 -5.62
CA TYR A 267 -4.26 -15.91 -4.53
C TYR A 267 -3.51 -17.15 -4.99
N THR A 268 -2.26 -17.20 -4.58
CA THR A 268 -1.40 -18.38 -4.71
C THR A 268 -1.50 -19.34 -3.52
N PHE A 269 -2.04 -18.89 -2.38
CA PHE A 269 -2.02 -19.62 -1.11
C PHE A 269 -3.40 -20.21 -0.73
N GLY A 270 -3.42 -21.42 -0.21
CA GLY A 270 -4.63 -22.22 -0.09
C GLY A 270 -5.72 -21.66 0.84
N PHE A 271 -5.42 -21.39 2.12
CA PHE A 271 -6.43 -20.96 3.10
C PHE A 271 -6.75 -19.46 3.03
N GLU A 272 -5.84 -18.64 2.56
CA GLU A 272 -6.01 -17.21 2.37
C GLU A 272 -7.09 -16.91 1.32
N ARG A 273 -7.20 -17.76 0.31
CA ARG A 273 -8.29 -17.71 -0.67
C ARG A 273 -9.66 -17.92 -0.01
N ALA A 274 -9.76 -18.93 0.85
CA ALA A 274 -11.00 -19.18 1.58
C ALA A 274 -11.37 -18.02 2.49
N LEU A 275 -10.39 -17.45 3.18
CA LEU A 275 -10.56 -16.28 4.05
C LEU A 275 -11.06 -15.07 3.27
N SER A 276 -10.50 -14.80 2.10
CA SER A 276 -10.92 -13.66 1.27
C SER A 276 -12.33 -13.81 0.73
N VAL A 277 -12.71 -15.01 0.33
CA VAL A 277 -14.09 -15.31 -0.08
C VAL A 277 -15.07 -15.11 1.09
N MET A 278 -14.69 -15.56 2.29
CA MET A 278 -15.52 -15.36 3.50
C MET A 278 -15.65 -13.88 3.85
N LEU A 279 -14.56 -13.12 3.81
CA LEU A 279 -14.56 -11.68 4.04
C LEU A 279 -15.38 -10.96 2.97
N LEU A 280 -15.16 -11.28 1.70
CA LEU A 280 -15.91 -10.71 0.59
C LEU A 280 -17.42 -10.93 0.75
N GLN A 281 -17.85 -12.13 1.14
CA GLN A 281 -19.25 -12.41 1.39
C GLN A 281 -19.83 -11.53 2.52
N ARG A 282 -19.13 -11.41 3.64
CA ARG A 282 -19.57 -10.58 4.77
C ARG A 282 -19.59 -9.09 4.42
N LEU A 283 -18.58 -8.60 3.72
CA LEU A 283 -18.51 -7.19 3.33
C LEU A 283 -19.55 -6.83 2.27
N ALA A 284 -19.92 -7.78 1.39
CA ALA A 284 -21.03 -7.59 0.45
C ALA A 284 -22.39 -7.51 1.15
N GLU A 285 -22.53 -8.14 2.33
CA GLU A 285 -23.74 -8.08 3.16
C GLU A 285 -23.82 -6.81 4.01
N ASN A 286 -22.67 -6.31 4.47
CA ASN A 286 -22.57 -5.11 5.31
C ASN A 286 -21.26 -4.36 5.03
N GLN A 287 -21.31 -3.30 4.24
CA GLN A 287 -20.14 -2.49 3.90
C GLN A 287 -19.53 -1.76 5.11
N GLN A 288 -20.33 -1.43 6.12
CA GLN A 288 -19.84 -0.78 7.33
C GLN A 288 -18.95 -1.72 8.14
N LEU A 289 -19.16 -3.03 8.05
CA LEU A 289 -18.33 -4.04 8.68
C LEU A 289 -16.86 -3.95 8.24
N ALA A 290 -16.58 -3.44 7.04
CA ALA A 290 -15.22 -3.26 6.59
C ALA A 290 -14.39 -2.35 7.51
N LEU A 291 -14.98 -1.25 7.98
CA LEU A 291 -14.33 -0.35 8.91
C LEU A 291 -14.30 -0.93 10.34
N GLU A 292 -15.39 -1.52 10.77
CA GLU A 292 -15.49 -2.15 12.10
C GLU A 292 -14.44 -3.26 12.28
N LEU A 293 -14.10 -4.02 11.23
CA LEU A 293 -13.07 -5.05 11.27
C LEU A 293 -11.64 -4.50 11.42
N LEU A 294 -11.43 -3.21 11.26
CA LEU A 294 -10.13 -2.58 11.51
C LEU A 294 -9.92 -2.22 12.98
N GLU A 295 -11.00 -2.16 13.75
CA GLU A 295 -10.91 -1.90 15.19
C GLU A 295 -10.17 -3.06 15.89
N PRO A 296 -9.12 -2.77 16.70
CA PRO A 296 -8.30 -3.80 17.35
C PRO A 296 -9.11 -4.79 18.20
N ASP A 297 -10.13 -4.30 18.88
CA ASP A 297 -10.96 -5.08 19.83
C ASP A 297 -12.18 -5.75 19.17
N ASN A 298 -12.28 -5.70 17.84
CA ASN A 298 -13.43 -6.32 17.15
C ASN A 298 -13.39 -7.85 17.27
N PRO A 299 -14.43 -8.49 17.84
CA PRO A 299 -14.43 -9.93 18.11
C PRO A 299 -14.44 -10.78 16.84
N VAL A 300 -14.97 -10.26 15.74
CA VAL A 300 -14.95 -10.94 14.44
C VAL A 300 -13.54 -10.93 13.86
N ARG A 301 -12.82 -9.80 13.96
CA ARG A 301 -11.39 -9.71 13.61
C ARG A 301 -10.58 -10.74 14.42
N ALA A 302 -10.79 -10.79 15.75
CA ALA A 302 -10.09 -11.73 16.61
C ALA A 302 -10.32 -13.19 16.18
N SER A 303 -11.53 -13.54 15.76
CA SER A 303 -11.86 -14.86 15.25
C SER A 303 -11.13 -15.19 13.95
N TYR A 304 -10.98 -14.22 13.02
CA TYR A 304 -10.19 -14.40 11.80
C TYR A 304 -8.70 -14.57 12.10
N LEU A 305 -8.15 -13.78 13.01
CA LEU A 305 -6.74 -13.91 13.43
C LEU A 305 -6.46 -15.27 14.06
N ALA A 306 -7.33 -15.76 14.93
CA ALA A 306 -7.22 -17.11 15.53
C ALA A 306 -7.28 -18.22 14.46
N PHE A 307 -8.15 -18.08 13.46
CA PHE A 307 -8.21 -19.01 12.33
C PHE A 307 -6.90 -19.02 11.55
N ILE A 308 -6.37 -17.85 11.19
CA ILE A 308 -5.10 -17.72 10.44
C ILE A 308 -3.95 -18.35 11.23
N GLN A 309 -3.84 -18.06 12.52
CA GLN A 309 -2.80 -18.65 13.38
C GLN A 309 -2.87 -20.17 13.41
N CYS A 310 -4.09 -20.73 13.49
CA CYS A 310 -4.29 -22.18 13.43
C CYS A 310 -3.83 -22.77 12.09
N GLU A 311 -4.15 -22.14 10.96
CA GLU A 311 -3.73 -22.61 9.62
C GLU A 311 -2.21 -22.51 9.42
N LEU A 312 -1.59 -21.44 9.91
CA LEU A 312 -0.13 -21.29 9.89
C LEU A 312 0.57 -22.39 10.73
N ALA A 313 0.03 -22.71 11.90
CA ALA A 313 0.55 -23.80 12.74
C ALA A 313 0.43 -25.17 12.06
N LYS A 314 -0.70 -25.45 11.37
CA LYS A 314 -0.88 -26.67 10.57
C LYS A 314 0.15 -26.76 9.44
N ALA A 315 0.36 -25.66 8.71
CA ALA A 315 1.33 -25.61 7.62
C ALA A 315 2.76 -25.88 8.13
N GLN A 316 3.15 -25.32 9.27
CA GLN A 316 4.44 -25.59 9.90
C GLN A 316 4.61 -27.04 10.35
N ALA A 317 3.52 -27.69 10.76
CA ALA A 317 3.49 -29.09 11.16
C ALA A 317 3.39 -30.08 9.96
N GLY A 318 3.35 -29.60 8.72
CA GLY A 318 3.14 -30.42 7.53
C GLY A 318 1.74 -31.02 7.44
N LEU A 319 0.75 -30.49 8.18
CA LEU A 319 -0.61 -30.96 8.18
C LEU A 319 -1.41 -30.34 7.02
N PRO A 320 -2.42 -31.06 6.45
CA PRO A 320 -3.25 -30.49 5.40
C PRO A 320 -4.01 -29.25 5.89
N ALA A 321 -4.08 -28.23 5.05
CA ALA A 321 -4.91 -27.06 5.29
C ALA A 321 -6.39 -27.45 5.42
N SER A 322 -7.17 -26.64 6.16
CA SER A 322 -8.61 -26.81 6.22
C SER A 322 -9.22 -26.82 4.82
N GLN A 323 -10.08 -27.79 4.52
CA GLN A 323 -10.68 -27.88 3.18
C GLN A 323 -11.42 -26.60 2.82
N PRO A 324 -11.22 -26.02 1.64
CA PRO A 324 -11.97 -24.87 1.20
C PRO A 324 -13.46 -25.23 1.08
N MET A 325 -14.33 -24.31 1.46
CA MET A 325 -15.79 -24.46 1.26
C MET A 325 -16.14 -24.69 -0.22
N PRO A 326 -17.23 -25.38 -0.55
CA PRO A 326 -17.58 -25.72 -1.94
C PRO A 326 -17.70 -24.49 -2.83
N ARG A 327 -17.00 -24.50 -3.95
CA ARG A 327 -16.66 -23.36 -4.83
C ARG A 327 -17.84 -22.63 -5.48
N THR A 328 -18.94 -23.32 -5.77
CA THR A 328 -19.92 -22.87 -6.77
C THR A 328 -21.03 -21.96 -6.23
N ASN A 329 -21.40 -22.06 -4.98
CA ASN A 329 -22.58 -21.34 -4.46
C ASN A 329 -22.27 -19.96 -3.83
N ILE A 330 -21.05 -19.73 -3.37
CA ILE A 330 -20.70 -18.50 -2.65
C ILE A 330 -20.50 -17.34 -3.63
N ILE A 331 -19.74 -17.57 -4.69
CA ILE A 331 -19.46 -16.55 -5.71
C ILE A 331 -20.77 -16.11 -6.40
N ALA A 332 -21.62 -17.06 -6.78
CA ALA A 332 -22.92 -16.75 -7.37
C ALA A 332 -23.82 -15.95 -6.43
N ARG A 333 -23.80 -16.22 -5.12
CA ARG A 333 -24.53 -15.43 -4.10
C ARG A 333 -23.98 -14.03 -3.93
N VAL A 334 -22.66 -13.86 -3.89
CA VAL A 334 -22.01 -12.54 -3.83
C VAL A 334 -22.37 -11.71 -5.05
N LEU A 335 -22.24 -12.28 -6.24
CA LEU A 335 -22.59 -11.60 -7.49
C LEU A 335 -24.06 -11.26 -7.60
N SER A 336 -24.98 -12.13 -7.14
CA SER A 336 -26.42 -11.83 -7.15
C SER A 336 -26.76 -10.69 -6.20
N LYS A 337 -26.12 -10.62 -5.02
CA LYS A 337 -26.32 -9.52 -4.06
C LYS A 337 -25.72 -8.20 -4.56
N LEU A 338 -24.56 -8.22 -5.18
CA LEU A 338 -23.97 -7.02 -5.77
C LEU A 338 -24.83 -6.47 -6.92
N ARG A 339 -25.57 -7.33 -7.63
CA ARG A 339 -26.54 -6.91 -8.67
C ARG A 339 -27.84 -6.36 -8.08
N SER A 340 -28.33 -6.91 -6.96
CA SER A 340 -29.58 -6.45 -6.32
C SER A 340 -29.42 -5.13 -5.56
N ASN A 341 -28.23 -4.76 -5.12
CA ASN A 341 -27.98 -3.47 -4.46
C ASN A 341 -27.77 -2.30 -5.44
N ARG A 342 -28.02 -2.49 -6.75
CA ARG A 342 -27.98 -1.45 -7.78
C ARG A 342 -29.38 -0.87 -8.14
N LEU A 343 -30.44 -1.29 -7.47
CA LEU A 343 -31.79 -0.72 -7.56
C LEU A 343 -32.11 0.08 -6.29
#